data_c028bfc77208d207af54fb6eade42c85
#
_entry.id   c028bfc77208d207af54fb6eade42c85
#
_cell.length_a   1.000
_cell.length_b   1.000
_cell.length_c   1.000
_cell.angle_alpha   90.00
_cell.angle_beta   90.00
_cell.angle_gamma   90.00
#
_symmetry.space_group_name_H-M   'P 1'
#
loop_
_entity.id
_entity.type
_entity.pdbx_description
1 polymer ?
#
loop_
_entity_poly.entity_id
_entity_poly.type
_entity_poly.pdbx_seq_one_letter_code
_entity_poly.pdbx_strand_id
1 'polypeptide(L)'
;WLEYGGRLDTILDTEEIKYELWKVVYGVWDYIKNSGKFPQAKTLTLEWVGLFPGKRESRRFNGLYTLTQQDVINQSIHYDAVAYGGWAIDLHPADGVYAGGNGCHQWHSKGVYQIPYRCYVTPDLDNLFVGGRIISSSHVANGTTRVMCTSALGGEVIGRAASICLSKGYKPIDLVDRDRIGLLQSLLVKNGNFIPGIAVAVEDNLADSAEISVSSVLELDDLPADGTWFGLDYPIAQLIPVNGKVPVVRMNVKADNATRLVMELRSSSKSENYTPDTIDAVLEFDLKKDENEIVADFSYSYATPRYAFICLMKNPEISVPMSGRLVTGLTAVYNYINPAVSNFGKQVPPEGIGVEEFEFWCPKRRPESKNIAMSFAPPLASFNSENLRNSYYRPYIGTNAWVAAFDDARPEVCFKWNGRKQIKTIILYFDTDTDQAMETVQMGHFDACVPTCYREYIVRDSVGKELYHITGNHQTLNVLELDQPVTTDAIYVNFVRPCGDVCPGLMGVYV
;
A
#
# COMPACT_ATOMS: atom_id res chain seq x y z
N TRP A 1 -12.30 -22.81 -0.55
CA TRP A 1 -12.10 -23.38 -1.88
C TRP A 1 -11.61 -24.83 -1.78
N LEU A 2 -11.82 -25.59 -2.87
CA LEU A 2 -11.51 -26.99 -2.97
C LEU A 2 -10.33 -27.17 -3.92
N GLU A 3 -9.24 -27.77 -3.47
CA GLU A 3 -7.99 -27.94 -4.23
C GLU A 3 -7.56 -29.39 -4.27
N TYR A 4 -7.02 -29.79 -5.41
CA TYR A 4 -6.48 -31.13 -5.64
C TYR A 4 -5.44 -31.10 -6.75
N GLY A 5 -4.51 -32.03 -6.76
CA GLY A 5 -3.57 -32.25 -7.86
C GLY A 5 -2.21 -31.56 -7.70
N GLY A 6 -1.88 -31.06 -6.50
CA GLY A 6 -0.55 -30.45 -6.26
C GLY A 6 0.64 -31.42 -6.39
N ARG A 7 0.39 -32.72 -6.42
CA ARG A 7 1.41 -33.76 -6.68
C ARG A 7 1.40 -34.30 -8.10
N LEU A 8 0.45 -33.83 -8.93
CA LEU A 8 0.27 -34.25 -10.32
C LEU A 8 0.73 -33.15 -11.27
N ASP A 9 0.99 -33.51 -12.54
CA ASP A 9 1.25 -32.52 -13.59
C ASP A 9 -0.05 -31.82 -13.94
N THR A 10 -0.17 -30.54 -13.59
CA THR A 10 -1.39 -29.75 -13.80
C THR A 10 -1.74 -29.55 -15.27
N ILE A 11 -0.90 -29.99 -16.20
CA ILE A 11 -1.12 -29.90 -17.65
C ILE A 11 -1.48 -31.25 -18.23
N LEU A 12 -0.64 -32.27 -17.95
CA LEU A 12 -0.81 -33.61 -18.52
C LEU A 12 -1.91 -34.38 -17.82
N ASP A 13 -2.05 -34.23 -16.51
CA ASP A 13 -3.02 -34.97 -15.68
C ASP A 13 -4.31 -34.19 -15.44
N THR A 14 -4.61 -33.19 -16.30
CA THR A 14 -5.79 -32.30 -16.14
C THR A 14 -7.11 -33.07 -16.05
N GLU A 15 -7.29 -34.15 -16.83
CA GLU A 15 -8.53 -34.95 -16.82
C GLU A 15 -8.67 -35.71 -15.49
N GLU A 16 -7.62 -36.31 -14.99
CA GLU A 16 -7.64 -36.99 -13.69
C GLU A 16 -7.94 -35.98 -12.56
N ILE A 17 -7.26 -34.85 -12.53
CA ILE A 17 -7.49 -33.78 -11.56
C ILE A 17 -8.95 -33.31 -11.61
N LYS A 18 -9.53 -33.16 -12.80
CA LYS A 18 -10.94 -32.74 -12.98
C LYS A 18 -11.90 -33.74 -12.33
N TYR A 19 -11.73 -35.02 -12.59
CA TYR A 19 -12.63 -36.03 -12.04
C TYR A 19 -12.52 -36.14 -10.52
N GLU A 20 -11.33 -36.04 -9.96
CA GLU A 20 -11.13 -36.02 -8.50
C GLU A 20 -11.76 -34.78 -7.87
N LEU A 21 -11.60 -33.60 -8.48
CA LEU A 21 -12.25 -32.38 -8.02
C LEU A 21 -13.76 -32.47 -8.08
N TRP A 22 -14.34 -33.12 -9.10
CA TRP A 22 -15.79 -33.37 -9.16
C TRP A 22 -16.27 -34.24 -8.01
N LYS A 23 -15.55 -35.30 -7.67
CA LYS A 23 -15.89 -36.15 -6.50
C LYS A 23 -15.91 -35.30 -5.22
N VAL A 24 -14.91 -34.43 -5.03
CA VAL A 24 -14.85 -33.52 -3.89
C VAL A 24 -16.03 -32.55 -3.88
N VAL A 25 -16.33 -31.90 -5.01
CA VAL A 25 -17.47 -30.96 -5.14
C VAL A 25 -18.78 -31.63 -4.82
N TYR A 26 -19.04 -32.81 -5.41
CA TYR A 26 -20.28 -33.55 -5.14
C TYR A 26 -20.35 -34.07 -3.70
N GLY A 27 -19.24 -34.50 -3.11
CA GLY A 27 -19.19 -34.89 -1.71
C GLY A 27 -19.49 -33.74 -0.75
N VAL A 28 -18.94 -32.54 -0.99
CA VAL A 28 -19.28 -31.33 -0.23
C VAL A 28 -20.73 -30.92 -0.42
N TRP A 29 -21.24 -31.01 -1.66
CA TRP A 29 -22.65 -30.73 -1.93
C TRP A 29 -23.58 -31.70 -1.22
N ASP A 30 -23.29 -32.99 -1.24
CA ASP A 30 -24.04 -34.02 -0.52
C ASP A 30 -24.09 -33.71 0.98
N TYR A 31 -22.94 -33.35 1.58
CA TYR A 31 -22.88 -32.93 2.97
C TYR A 31 -23.74 -31.70 3.25
N ILE A 32 -23.66 -30.67 2.43
CA ILE A 32 -24.48 -29.44 2.58
C ILE A 32 -25.98 -29.79 2.46
N LYS A 33 -26.35 -30.60 1.48
CA LYS A 33 -27.75 -30.93 1.15
C LYS A 33 -28.39 -31.87 2.14
N ASN A 34 -27.67 -32.91 2.58
CA ASN A 34 -28.23 -34.06 3.24
C ASN A 34 -27.84 -34.25 4.70
N SER A 35 -26.86 -33.50 5.24
CA SER A 35 -26.42 -33.63 6.62
C SER A 35 -27.42 -33.09 7.67
N GLY A 36 -28.40 -32.31 7.25
CA GLY A 36 -29.34 -31.62 8.17
C GLY A 36 -28.76 -30.38 8.86
N LYS A 37 -27.46 -30.09 8.67
CA LYS A 37 -26.79 -28.92 9.30
C LYS A 37 -27.07 -27.59 8.62
N PHE A 38 -27.59 -27.62 7.39
CA PHE A 38 -27.87 -26.45 6.56
C PHE A 38 -29.33 -26.41 6.13
N PRO A 39 -30.26 -26.01 7.03
CA PRO A 39 -31.71 -26.02 6.71
C PRO A 39 -32.06 -25.19 5.48
N GLN A 40 -31.35 -24.11 5.23
CA GLN A 40 -31.50 -23.24 4.05
C GLN A 40 -31.18 -23.94 2.72
N ALA A 41 -30.34 -24.98 2.76
CA ALA A 41 -30.01 -25.74 1.56
C ALA A 41 -31.16 -26.62 1.02
N LYS A 42 -32.25 -26.78 1.79
CA LYS A 42 -33.38 -27.63 1.39
C LYS A 42 -33.97 -27.24 0.03
N THR A 43 -34.03 -25.94 -0.28
CA THR A 43 -34.57 -25.39 -1.53
C THR A 43 -33.51 -25.16 -2.61
N LEU A 44 -32.22 -25.35 -2.29
CA LEU A 44 -31.13 -25.16 -3.25
C LEU A 44 -30.89 -26.42 -4.07
N THR A 45 -30.40 -26.24 -5.30
CA THR A 45 -29.92 -27.30 -6.16
C THR A 45 -28.57 -26.96 -6.74
N LEU A 46 -27.74 -27.97 -7.01
CA LEU A 46 -26.48 -27.78 -7.74
C LEU A 46 -26.81 -27.70 -9.23
N GLU A 47 -26.80 -26.51 -9.80
CA GLU A 47 -27.15 -26.27 -11.17
C GLU A 47 -26.02 -26.65 -12.13
N TRP A 48 -24.78 -26.31 -11.75
CA TRP A 48 -23.64 -26.47 -12.64
C TRP A 48 -22.33 -26.64 -11.87
N VAL A 49 -21.42 -27.43 -12.43
CA VAL A 49 -20.03 -27.59 -11.98
C VAL A 49 -19.08 -27.36 -13.15
N GLY A 50 -18.00 -26.62 -12.94
CA GLY A 50 -17.06 -26.31 -13.99
C GLY A 50 -16.48 -27.55 -14.68
N LEU A 51 -16.37 -27.49 -16.00
CA LEU A 51 -15.78 -28.57 -16.82
C LEU A 51 -14.27 -28.58 -16.78
N PHE A 52 -13.64 -27.42 -16.49
CA PHE A 52 -12.21 -27.28 -16.45
C PHE A 52 -11.78 -26.86 -15.05
N PRO A 53 -10.78 -27.52 -14.43
CA PRO A 53 -10.24 -27.08 -13.17
C PRO A 53 -9.55 -25.71 -13.31
N GLY A 54 -9.76 -24.83 -12.36
CA GLY A 54 -9.05 -23.56 -12.28
C GLY A 54 -7.58 -23.79 -11.91
N LYS A 55 -6.66 -23.44 -12.79
CA LYS A 55 -5.22 -23.59 -12.56
C LYS A 55 -4.64 -22.31 -11.99
N ARG A 56 -4.17 -22.34 -10.74
CA ARG A 56 -3.50 -21.20 -10.11
C ARG A 56 -2.03 -21.12 -10.50
N GLU A 57 -1.37 -22.26 -10.63
CA GLU A 57 -0.01 -22.42 -11.13
C GLU A 57 0.01 -23.52 -12.20
N SER A 58 0.74 -23.25 -13.30
CA SER A 58 1.01 -24.24 -14.32
C SER A 58 2.40 -23.94 -14.93
N ARG A 59 2.45 -23.44 -16.16
CA ARG A 59 3.70 -23.01 -16.78
C ARG A 59 4.03 -21.56 -16.40
N ARG A 60 5.29 -21.29 -16.14
CA ARG A 60 5.90 -19.97 -16.08
C ARG A 60 6.95 -19.86 -17.19
N PHE A 61 7.04 -18.69 -17.78
CA PHE A 61 8.05 -18.46 -18.81
C PHE A 61 9.40 -18.12 -18.17
N ASN A 62 10.48 -18.48 -18.84
CA ASN A 62 11.79 -18.02 -18.49
C ASN A 62 11.97 -16.60 -19.04
N GLY A 63 12.14 -15.63 -18.17
CA GLY A 63 12.51 -14.27 -18.52
C GLY A 63 14.01 -14.08 -18.47
N LEU A 64 14.45 -12.87 -18.76
CA LEU A 64 15.84 -12.47 -18.59
C LEU A 64 16.30 -12.47 -17.12
N TYR A 65 15.34 -12.47 -16.20
CA TYR A 65 15.53 -12.64 -14.77
C TYR A 65 14.40 -13.51 -14.21
N THR A 66 14.73 -14.37 -13.27
CA THR A 66 13.71 -15.15 -12.53
C THR A 66 13.63 -14.62 -11.11
N LEU A 67 12.51 -14.02 -10.77
CA LEU A 67 12.24 -13.53 -9.41
C LEU A 67 12.21 -14.71 -8.42
N THR A 68 12.99 -14.62 -7.37
CA THR A 68 13.15 -15.70 -6.39
C THR A 68 12.47 -15.37 -5.07
N GLN A 69 12.31 -16.38 -4.21
CA GLN A 69 11.88 -16.19 -2.82
C GLN A 69 12.80 -15.21 -2.08
N GLN A 70 14.10 -15.29 -2.29
CA GLN A 70 15.10 -14.43 -1.65
C GLN A 70 14.91 -12.96 -2.05
N ASP A 71 14.56 -12.69 -3.31
CA ASP A 71 14.24 -11.34 -3.76
C ASP A 71 13.03 -10.76 -3.02
N VAL A 72 12.00 -11.59 -2.83
CA VAL A 72 10.79 -11.21 -2.11
C VAL A 72 11.08 -10.92 -0.63
N ILE A 73 11.78 -11.83 0.04
CA ILE A 73 12.06 -11.75 1.50
C ILE A 73 13.03 -10.60 1.79
N ASN A 74 14.10 -10.49 1.00
CA ASN A 74 15.13 -9.47 1.18
C ASN A 74 14.71 -8.11 0.59
N GLN A 75 13.57 -8.06 -0.10
CA GLN A 75 13.15 -6.87 -0.82
C GLN A 75 14.30 -6.34 -1.69
N SER A 76 14.82 -7.23 -2.57
CA SER A 76 15.99 -6.95 -3.42
C SER A 76 15.76 -5.74 -4.32
N ILE A 77 16.79 -4.90 -4.47
CA ILE A 77 16.74 -3.69 -5.29
C ILE A 77 17.17 -4.02 -6.72
N HIS A 78 16.33 -3.65 -7.68
CA HIS A 78 16.56 -3.87 -9.10
C HIS A 78 16.58 -2.52 -9.84
N TYR A 79 17.60 -2.28 -10.66
CA TYR A 79 17.71 -1.04 -11.45
C TYR A 79 16.55 -0.88 -12.45
N ASP A 80 16.00 -2.00 -12.88
CA ASP A 80 14.90 -2.11 -13.83
C ASP A 80 13.56 -2.46 -13.14
N ALA A 81 13.41 -2.08 -11.88
CA ALA A 81 12.13 -2.23 -11.19
C ALA A 81 11.04 -1.41 -11.88
N VAL A 82 9.89 -2.02 -12.15
CA VAL A 82 8.74 -1.39 -12.84
C VAL A 82 7.41 -1.70 -12.20
N ALA A 83 7.38 -2.64 -11.26
CA ALA A 83 6.21 -3.03 -10.52
C ALA A 83 6.61 -3.51 -9.12
N TYR A 84 5.63 -3.79 -8.29
CA TYR A 84 5.83 -4.36 -6.97
C TYR A 84 4.77 -5.40 -6.63
N GLY A 85 5.09 -6.27 -5.67
CA GLY A 85 4.14 -7.17 -5.03
C GLY A 85 4.15 -6.95 -3.52
N GLY A 86 3.02 -7.21 -2.87
CA GLY A 86 2.85 -6.99 -1.44
C GLY A 86 2.00 -8.06 -0.76
N TRP A 87 1.51 -9.05 -1.50
CA TRP A 87 0.82 -10.19 -0.91
C TRP A 87 1.80 -11.12 -0.19
N ALA A 88 1.32 -11.87 0.80
CA ALA A 88 2.11 -12.92 1.43
C ALA A 88 2.61 -13.94 0.40
N ILE A 89 3.72 -14.61 0.70
CA ILE A 89 4.07 -15.88 0.07
C ILE A 89 3.04 -16.90 0.56
N ASP A 90 2.03 -17.13 -0.25
CA ASP A 90 0.84 -17.93 0.06
C ASP A 90 0.99 -19.31 -0.57
N LEU A 91 1.37 -20.28 0.26
CA LEU A 91 1.64 -21.65 -0.14
C LEU A 91 0.52 -22.57 0.31
N HIS A 92 0.00 -23.33 -0.62
CA HIS A 92 -1.03 -24.33 -0.38
C HIS A 92 -0.42 -25.73 -0.30
N PRO A 93 -0.94 -26.61 0.58
CA PRO A 93 -0.43 -27.97 0.70
C PRO A 93 -0.66 -28.75 -0.60
N ALA A 94 0.34 -29.54 -1.00
CA ALA A 94 0.30 -30.33 -2.22
C ALA A 94 -0.87 -31.35 -2.23
N ASP A 95 -1.26 -31.84 -1.06
CA ASP A 95 -2.39 -32.78 -0.91
C ASP A 95 -3.77 -32.12 -0.98
N GLY A 96 -3.81 -30.77 -1.10
CA GLY A 96 -5.04 -30.02 -1.27
C GLY A 96 -6.06 -30.31 -0.16
N VAL A 97 -7.28 -30.67 -0.56
CA VAL A 97 -8.39 -30.94 0.38
C VAL A 97 -8.13 -32.13 1.30
N TYR A 98 -7.19 -33.00 0.98
CA TYR A 98 -6.81 -34.16 1.79
C TYR A 98 -5.65 -33.88 2.75
N ALA A 99 -5.11 -32.67 2.75
CA ALA A 99 -4.07 -32.30 3.67
C ALA A 99 -4.59 -32.20 5.11
N GLY A 100 -3.81 -32.65 6.06
CA GLY A 100 -4.06 -32.38 7.48
C GLY A 100 -3.60 -30.96 7.84
N GLY A 101 -4.45 -30.19 8.52
CA GLY A 101 -4.10 -28.84 8.99
C GLY A 101 -4.69 -27.69 8.15
N ASN A 102 -3.99 -26.56 8.11
CA ASN A 102 -4.50 -25.35 7.44
C ASN A 102 -4.44 -25.48 5.92
N GLY A 103 -5.43 -24.88 5.25
CA GLY A 103 -5.54 -24.88 3.78
C GLY A 103 -4.46 -24.06 3.08
N CYS A 104 -3.75 -23.18 3.78
CA CYS A 104 -2.60 -22.45 3.29
C CYS A 104 -1.73 -21.92 4.41
N HIS A 105 -0.50 -21.55 4.08
CA HIS A 105 0.43 -20.87 4.95
C HIS A 105 0.84 -19.54 4.30
N GLN A 106 0.67 -18.45 5.04
CA GLN A 106 1.01 -17.11 4.60
C GLN A 106 2.25 -16.59 5.32
N TRP A 107 3.31 -16.35 4.55
CA TRP A 107 4.58 -15.80 5.01
C TRP A 107 4.71 -14.40 4.47
N HIS A 108 4.52 -13.38 5.32
CA HIS A 108 4.62 -11.99 4.90
C HIS A 108 6.07 -11.52 4.92
N SER A 109 6.53 -10.89 3.83
CA SER A 109 7.70 -10.02 3.89
C SER A 109 7.38 -8.79 4.75
N LYS A 110 8.40 -8.06 5.21
CA LYS A 110 8.21 -6.89 6.08
C LYS A 110 7.52 -5.71 5.38
N GLY A 111 7.50 -5.74 4.07
CA GLY A 111 6.87 -4.74 3.21
C GLY A 111 6.74 -5.26 1.78
N VAL A 112 6.63 -4.36 0.82
CA VAL A 112 6.53 -4.68 -0.60
C VAL A 112 7.91 -4.97 -1.21
N TYR A 113 7.93 -5.78 -2.26
CA TYR A 113 9.14 -6.12 -3.02
C TYR A 113 9.02 -5.65 -4.46
N GLN A 114 10.15 -5.33 -5.09
CA GLN A 114 10.21 -4.91 -6.48
C GLN A 114 10.07 -6.09 -7.44
N ILE A 115 9.45 -5.84 -8.60
CA ILE A 115 9.42 -6.76 -9.74
C ILE A 115 10.19 -6.10 -10.89
N PRO A 116 11.32 -6.67 -11.32
CA PRO A 116 12.10 -6.10 -12.39
C PRO A 116 11.48 -6.35 -13.77
N TYR A 117 11.70 -5.43 -14.69
CA TYR A 117 11.23 -5.51 -16.08
C TYR A 117 11.66 -6.79 -16.78
N ARG A 118 12.86 -7.27 -16.48
CA ARG A 118 13.42 -8.53 -17.00
C ARG A 118 12.60 -9.78 -16.70
N CYS A 119 11.65 -9.71 -15.76
CA CYS A 119 10.69 -10.80 -15.52
C CYS A 119 9.57 -10.88 -16.55
N TYR A 120 9.37 -9.82 -17.33
CA TYR A 120 8.30 -9.70 -18.34
C TYR A 120 8.80 -9.90 -19.77
N VAL A 121 10.11 -10.08 -19.99
CA VAL A 121 10.74 -10.21 -21.30
C VAL A 121 11.45 -11.55 -21.40
N THR A 122 11.18 -12.31 -22.47
CA THR A 122 11.83 -13.59 -22.73
C THR A 122 13.09 -13.42 -23.60
N PRO A 123 14.14 -14.23 -23.38
CA PRO A 123 15.32 -14.22 -24.25
C PRO A 123 15.08 -14.86 -25.62
N ASP A 124 14.02 -15.67 -25.75
CA ASP A 124 13.84 -16.53 -26.94
C ASP A 124 13.12 -15.83 -28.10
N LEU A 125 12.33 -14.79 -27.81
CA LEU A 125 11.52 -14.06 -28.80
C LEU A 125 11.66 -12.55 -28.62
N ASP A 126 12.04 -11.86 -29.68
CA ASP A 126 12.34 -10.43 -29.68
C ASP A 126 11.14 -9.51 -29.46
N ASN A 127 9.93 -9.97 -29.78
CA ASN A 127 8.69 -9.19 -29.84
C ASN A 127 7.60 -9.72 -28.91
N LEU A 128 7.99 -10.45 -27.86
CA LEU A 128 7.07 -11.05 -26.91
C LEU A 128 7.25 -10.49 -25.49
N PHE A 129 6.16 -10.07 -24.88
CA PHE A 129 6.05 -9.87 -23.45
C PHE A 129 5.31 -11.03 -22.79
N VAL A 130 5.65 -11.35 -21.56
CA VAL A 130 4.93 -12.30 -20.73
C VAL A 130 4.35 -11.58 -19.51
N GLY A 131 3.11 -11.86 -19.16
CA GLY A 131 2.41 -11.13 -18.11
C GLY A 131 1.47 -11.98 -17.25
N GLY A 132 0.95 -11.41 -16.19
CA GLY A 132 0.07 -12.10 -15.26
C GLY A 132 0.79 -13.19 -14.47
N ARG A 133 0.14 -14.33 -14.27
CA ARG A 133 0.67 -15.44 -13.46
C ARG A 133 1.87 -16.17 -14.05
N ILE A 134 2.16 -15.93 -15.32
CA ILE A 134 3.18 -16.66 -16.09
C ILE A 134 4.51 -15.92 -16.21
N ILE A 135 4.66 -14.78 -15.53
CA ILE A 135 5.95 -14.07 -15.50
C ILE A 135 7.06 -14.97 -14.94
N SER A 136 8.30 -14.59 -15.23
CA SER A 136 9.46 -15.34 -14.79
C SER A 136 9.64 -15.23 -13.26
N SER A 137 9.22 -16.26 -12.55
CA SER A 137 9.35 -16.36 -11.08
C SER A 137 9.55 -17.81 -10.65
N SER A 138 10.21 -18.03 -9.52
CA SER A 138 10.29 -19.34 -8.90
C SER A 138 8.91 -19.80 -8.38
N HIS A 139 8.76 -21.08 -8.06
CA HIS A 139 7.53 -21.63 -7.49
C HIS A 139 7.08 -20.88 -6.23
N VAL A 140 8.00 -20.65 -5.29
CA VAL A 140 7.68 -19.98 -4.03
C VAL A 140 7.35 -18.50 -4.24
N ALA A 141 8.11 -17.79 -5.09
CA ALA A 141 7.81 -16.40 -5.45
C ALA A 141 6.47 -16.26 -6.19
N ASN A 142 6.07 -17.27 -6.98
CA ASN A 142 4.75 -17.30 -7.62
C ASN A 142 3.61 -17.26 -6.59
N GLY A 143 3.80 -17.79 -5.39
CA GLY A 143 2.82 -17.71 -4.30
C GLY A 143 2.35 -16.30 -4.00
N THR A 144 3.19 -15.29 -4.21
CA THR A 144 2.86 -13.87 -4.00
C THR A 144 2.63 -13.11 -5.31
N THR A 145 3.35 -13.40 -6.40
CA THR A 145 3.24 -12.64 -7.65
C THR A 145 1.96 -12.91 -8.45
N ARG A 146 1.32 -14.06 -8.22
CA ARG A 146 0.15 -14.53 -8.97
C ARG A 146 -1.17 -13.82 -8.64
N VAL A 147 -1.21 -12.97 -7.62
CA VAL A 147 -2.45 -12.30 -7.24
C VAL A 147 -2.87 -11.25 -8.26
N MET A 148 -4.18 -10.97 -8.33
CA MET A 148 -4.77 -10.16 -9.40
C MET A 148 -4.21 -8.74 -9.46
N CYS A 149 -4.07 -8.06 -8.32
CA CYS A 149 -3.57 -6.67 -8.31
C CYS A 149 -2.12 -6.58 -8.81
N THR A 150 -1.24 -7.48 -8.37
CA THR A 150 0.15 -7.55 -8.85
C THR A 150 0.20 -7.87 -10.36
N SER A 151 -0.67 -8.78 -10.81
CA SER A 151 -0.77 -9.12 -12.24
C SER A 151 -1.30 -7.96 -13.08
N ALA A 152 -2.27 -7.19 -12.57
CA ALA A 152 -2.82 -6.01 -13.23
C ALA A 152 -1.76 -4.90 -13.39
N LEU A 153 -0.98 -4.65 -12.33
CA LEU A 153 0.15 -3.71 -12.37
C LEU A 153 1.18 -4.12 -13.44
N GLY A 154 1.53 -5.42 -13.50
CA GLY A 154 2.38 -5.95 -14.57
C GLY A 154 1.78 -5.81 -15.97
N GLY A 155 0.46 -5.90 -16.11
CA GLY A 155 -0.26 -5.65 -17.37
C GLY A 155 -0.12 -4.20 -17.84
N GLU A 156 -0.21 -3.23 -16.94
CA GLU A 156 0.04 -1.82 -17.26
C GLU A 156 1.49 -1.58 -17.70
N VAL A 157 2.46 -2.17 -16.99
CA VAL A 157 3.88 -2.12 -17.37
C VAL A 157 4.07 -2.59 -18.81
N ILE A 158 3.52 -3.73 -19.17
CA ILE A 158 3.63 -4.30 -20.52
C ILE A 158 2.98 -3.37 -21.55
N GLY A 159 1.79 -2.85 -21.29
CA GLY A 159 1.09 -1.94 -22.21
C GLY A 159 1.89 -0.68 -22.51
N ARG A 160 2.47 -0.04 -21.47
CA ARG A 160 3.30 1.15 -21.62
C ARG A 160 4.65 0.86 -22.27
N ALA A 161 5.28 -0.27 -21.92
CA ALA A 161 6.51 -0.73 -22.58
C ALA A 161 6.29 -0.95 -24.08
N ALA A 162 5.20 -1.62 -24.46
CA ALA A 162 4.83 -1.82 -25.86
C ALA A 162 4.61 -0.51 -26.60
N SER A 163 3.96 0.49 -25.98
CA SER A 163 3.79 1.82 -26.55
C SER A 163 5.14 2.52 -26.81
N ILE A 164 6.07 2.45 -25.85
CA ILE A 164 7.43 3.00 -26.03
C ILE A 164 8.15 2.26 -27.16
N CYS A 165 8.09 0.94 -27.18
CA CYS A 165 8.73 0.12 -28.23
C CYS A 165 8.23 0.53 -29.62
N LEU A 166 6.92 0.67 -29.79
CA LEU A 166 6.32 1.08 -31.08
C LEU A 166 6.73 2.50 -31.47
N SER A 167 6.69 3.46 -30.54
CA SER A 167 6.99 4.87 -30.83
C SER A 167 8.48 5.13 -31.10
N LYS A 168 9.38 4.35 -30.50
CA LYS A 168 10.84 4.50 -30.63
C LYS A 168 11.49 3.50 -31.56
N GLY A 169 10.74 2.53 -32.08
CA GLY A 169 11.31 1.44 -32.91
C GLY A 169 12.16 0.45 -32.10
N TYR A 170 11.87 0.31 -30.79
CA TYR A 170 12.60 -0.61 -29.93
C TYR A 170 11.95 -2.01 -29.91
N LYS A 171 12.77 -3.02 -29.62
CA LYS A 171 12.30 -4.34 -29.20
C LYS A 171 12.09 -4.35 -27.68
N PRO A 172 11.24 -5.25 -27.14
CA PRO A 172 11.09 -5.42 -25.69
C PRO A 172 12.42 -5.53 -24.93
N ILE A 173 13.38 -6.27 -25.46
CA ILE A 173 14.69 -6.46 -24.82
C ILE A 173 15.53 -5.17 -24.76
N ASP A 174 15.32 -4.23 -25.67
CA ASP A 174 16.08 -2.98 -25.68
C ASP A 174 15.79 -2.08 -24.48
N LEU A 175 14.62 -2.21 -23.85
CA LEU A 175 14.26 -1.48 -22.64
C LEU A 175 14.95 -2.01 -21.38
N VAL A 176 15.69 -3.11 -21.45
CA VAL A 176 16.51 -3.60 -20.32
C VAL A 176 17.75 -2.71 -20.10
N ASP A 177 18.13 -1.94 -21.11
CA ASP A 177 19.20 -0.97 -21.00
C ASP A 177 18.92 0.07 -19.90
N ARG A 178 19.96 0.44 -19.12
CA ARG A 178 19.83 1.34 -17.96
C ARG A 178 19.30 2.73 -18.29
N ASP A 179 19.67 3.24 -19.46
CA ASP A 179 19.23 4.58 -19.88
C ASP A 179 17.80 4.54 -20.44
N ARG A 180 17.43 3.45 -21.11
CA ARG A 180 16.13 3.28 -21.74
C ARG A 180 15.03 2.89 -20.75
N ILE A 181 15.35 2.11 -19.71
CA ILE A 181 14.36 1.72 -18.71
C ILE A 181 13.79 2.92 -17.95
N GLY A 182 14.59 4.00 -17.80
CA GLY A 182 14.18 5.25 -17.23
C GLY A 182 12.97 5.88 -17.94
N LEU A 183 12.84 5.70 -19.26
CA LEU A 183 11.67 6.17 -20.03
C LEU A 183 10.39 5.48 -19.55
N LEU A 184 10.46 4.17 -19.32
CA LEU A 184 9.31 3.41 -18.83
C LEU A 184 8.98 3.77 -17.39
N GLN A 185 9.99 3.87 -16.53
CA GLN A 185 9.82 4.25 -15.13
C GLN A 185 9.19 5.63 -14.99
N SER A 186 9.69 6.63 -15.74
CA SER A 186 9.12 7.99 -15.79
C SER A 186 7.66 7.97 -16.25
N LEU A 187 7.35 7.23 -17.31
CA LEU A 187 5.98 7.12 -17.81
C LEU A 187 5.04 6.46 -16.80
N LEU A 188 5.50 5.44 -16.09
CA LEU A 188 4.73 4.76 -15.05
C LEU A 188 4.44 5.72 -13.88
N VAL A 189 5.46 6.41 -13.36
CA VAL A 189 5.31 7.36 -12.25
C VAL A 189 4.39 8.50 -12.62
N LYS A 190 4.58 9.12 -13.80
CA LYS A 190 3.69 10.18 -14.30
C LYS A 190 2.22 9.76 -14.35
N ASN A 191 1.94 8.49 -14.55
CA ASN A 191 0.58 7.95 -14.56
C ASN A 191 0.12 7.41 -13.20
N GLY A 192 0.79 7.82 -12.11
CA GLY A 192 0.38 7.53 -10.74
C GLY A 192 0.85 6.19 -10.19
N ASN A 193 1.71 5.46 -10.91
CA ASN A 193 2.31 4.25 -10.37
C ASN A 193 3.39 4.58 -9.34
N PHE A 194 3.49 3.73 -8.32
CA PHE A 194 4.58 3.77 -7.37
C PHE A 194 5.57 2.64 -7.67
N ILE A 195 6.86 2.97 -7.68
CA ILE A 195 7.93 1.99 -7.79
C ILE A 195 8.78 2.12 -6.52
N PRO A 196 8.74 1.13 -5.60
CA PRO A 196 9.46 1.21 -4.32
C PRO A 196 10.95 1.50 -4.52
N GLY A 197 11.46 2.48 -3.77
CA GLY A 197 12.89 2.84 -3.80
C GLY A 197 13.38 3.55 -5.06
N ILE A 198 12.52 3.83 -6.04
CA ILE A 198 12.86 4.56 -7.25
C ILE A 198 12.16 5.91 -7.26
N ALA A 199 12.95 6.97 -7.09
CA ALA A 199 12.53 8.33 -7.40
C ALA A 199 12.82 8.59 -8.88
N VAL A 200 11.81 8.93 -9.64
CA VAL A 200 11.96 9.23 -11.06
C VAL A 200 11.60 10.68 -11.30
N ALA A 201 12.55 11.47 -11.78
CA ALA A 201 12.25 12.79 -12.30
C ALA A 201 11.32 12.63 -13.52
N VAL A 202 10.17 13.28 -13.47
CA VAL A 202 9.27 13.35 -14.62
C VAL A 202 9.76 14.48 -15.51
N GLU A 203 10.27 14.13 -16.68
CA GLU A 203 10.76 15.12 -17.65
C GLU A 203 9.63 16.10 -18.03
N ASP A 204 10.01 17.35 -18.31
CA ASP A 204 9.13 18.41 -18.77
C ASP A 204 8.04 18.84 -17.76
N ASN A 205 8.21 18.61 -16.47
CA ASN A 205 7.30 19.11 -15.44
C ASN A 205 7.59 20.59 -15.12
N LEU A 206 6.73 21.50 -15.55
CA LEU A 206 6.88 22.93 -15.25
C LEU A 206 6.75 23.22 -13.75
N ALA A 207 6.05 22.39 -12.98
CA ALA A 207 5.91 22.55 -11.54
C ALA A 207 7.27 22.55 -10.81
N ASP A 208 8.27 21.85 -11.35
CA ASP A 208 9.62 21.76 -10.75
C ASP A 208 10.35 23.12 -10.75
N SER A 209 10.03 23.99 -11.70
CA SER A 209 10.61 25.32 -11.83
C SER A 209 9.72 26.44 -11.23
N ALA A 210 8.56 26.09 -10.68
CA ALA A 210 7.64 27.05 -10.10
C ALA A 210 8.06 27.44 -8.66
N GLU A 211 7.78 28.66 -8.26
CA GLU A 211 7.65 29.03 -6.86
C GLU A 211 6.31 28.50 -6.36
N ILE A 212 6.33 27.65 -5.33
CA ILE A 212 5.11 27.09 -4.74
C ILE A 212 4.77 27.88 -3.48
N SER A 213 3.56 28.42 -3.44
CA SER A 213 3.00 29.02 -2.24
C SER A 213 1.67 28.36 -1.89
N VAL A 214 1.37 28.30 -0.60
CA VAL A 214 0.17 27.63 -0.07
C VAL A 214 -0.51 28.54 0.96
N SER A 215 -1.81 28.37 1.14
CA SER A 215 -2.58 29.14 2.12
C SER A 215 -2.19 28.81 3.56
N SER A 216 -1.92 27.56 3.85
CA SER A 216 -1.51 27.06 5.16
C SER A 216 -0.75 25.73 5.03
N VAL A 217 -0.11 25.30 6.11
CA VAL A 217 0.53 23.98 6.24
C VAL A 217 0.10 23.38 7.57
N LEU A 218 -0.28 22.11 7.56
CA LEU A 218 -0.63 21.39 8.78
C LEU A 218 0.59 21.21 9.69
N GLU A 219 0.45 21.65 10.93
CA GLU A 219 1.29 21.26 12.07
C GLU A 219 0.42 20.40 12.98
N LEU A 220 0.64 19.09 12.96
CA LEU A 220 -0.21 18.15 13.68
C LEU A 220 0.27 17.96 15.12
N ASP A 221 -0.42 18.54 16.06
CA ASP A 221 -0.15 18.45 17.49
C ASP A 221 -1.01 17.38 18.20
N ASP A 222 -2.13 16.96 17.61
CA ASP A 222 -3.09 16.09 18.28
C ASP A 222 -3.89 15.19 17.32
N LEU A 223 -4.03 13.94 17.71
CA LEU A 223 -5.01 12.98 17.22
C LEU A 223 -6.05 12.77 18.32
N PRO A 224 -7.16 13.53 18.32
CA PRO A 224 -8.10 13.56 19.44
C PRO A 224 -8.82 12.23 19.62
N ALA A 225 -9.06 11.85 20.88
CA ALA A 225 -9.84 10.67 21.20
C ALA A 225 -11.30 10.82 20.73
N ASP A 226 -11.86 9.80 20.11
CA ASP A 226 -13.24 9.77 19.64
C ASP A 226 -14.20 9.04 20.59
N GLY A 227 -13.72 8.68 21.78
CA GLY A 227 -14.48 7.95 22.79
C GLY A 227 -14.43 6.42 22.65
N THR A 228 -13.80 5.88 21.61
CA THR A 228 -13.61 4.45 21.46
C THR A 228 -12.28 3.99 22.03
N TRP A 229 -12.23 2.74 22.49
CA TRP A 229 -11.07 2.12 23.13
C TRP A 229 -10.71 0.82 22.45
N PHE A 230 -9.43 0.53 22.39
CA PHE A 230 -8.87 -0.70 21.84
C PHE A 230 -8.11 -1.46 22.94
N GLY A 231 -8.50 -2.72 23.21
CA GLY A 231 -7.77 -3.60 24.13
C GLY A 231 -6.48 -4.11 23.50
N LEU A 232 -5.37 -4.08 24.24
CA LEU A 232 -4.08 -4.53 23.76
C LEU A 232 -3.92 -6.06 23.77
N ASP A 233 -4.88 -6.78 23.16
CA ASP A 233 -4.79 -8.24 22.98
C ASP A 233 -3.63 -8.65 22.11
N TYR A 234 -3.13 -7.76 21.29
CA TYR A 234 -1.91 -7.85 20.48
C TYR A 234 -1.29 -6.44 20.34
N PRO A 235 0.00 -6.35 19.98
CA PRO A 235 0.65 -5.06 19.81
C PRO A 235 0.03 -4.24 18.69
N ILE A 236 -0.03 -2.92 18.90
CA ILE A 236 -0.42 -1.94 17.88
C ILE A 236 0.61 -0.83 17.83
N ALA A 237 0.73 -0.14 16.70
CA ALA A 237 1.62 1.00 16.58
C ALA A 237 1.00 2.13 15.77
N GLN A 238 1.26 3.38 16.19
CA GLN A 238 1.01 4.56 15.39
C GLN A 238 2.25 4.88 14.57
N LEU A 239 2.11 4.93 13.24
CA LEU A 239 3.15 5.44 12.36
C LEU A 239 3.10 6.96 12.35
N ILE A 240 4.26 7.57 12.54
CA ILE A 240 4.45 9.02 12.47
C ILE A 240 5.67 9.36 11.60
N PRO A 241 5.59 10.36 10.75
CA PRO A 241 6.74 10.86 10.00
C PRO A 241 7.66 11.64 10.94
N VAL A 242 8.94 11.29 10.98
CA VAL A 242 9.94 11.96 11.85
C VAL A 242 11.12 12.42 11.02
N ASN A 243 11.52 13.67 11.26
CA ASN A 243 12.76 14.25 10.73
C ASN A 243 13.57 14.82 11.90
N GLY A 244 14.62 14.13 12.30
CA GLY A 244 15.42 14.49 13.47
C GLY A 244 14.82 13.95 14.78
N LYS A 245 14.52 14.84 15.73
CA LYS A 245 14.04 14.45 17.08
C LYS A 245 12.64 13.86 17.04
N VAL A 246 12.46 12.72 17.71
CA VAL A 246 11.14 12.11 17.95
C VAL A 246 10.36 13.00 18.94
N PRO A 247 9.10 13.36 18.66
CA PRO A 247 8.32 14.18 19.59
C PRO A 247 8.02 13.43 20.88
N VAL A 248 7.81 14.18 21.95
CA VAL A 248 7.21 13.65 23.17
C VAL A 248 5.76 13.30 22.87
N VAL A 249 5.36 12.07 23.17
CA VAL A 249 3.99 11.57 22.97
C VAL A 249 3.25 11.60 24.31
N ARG A 250 2.02 12.15 24.30
CA ARG A 250 1.13 12.12 25.45
C ARG A 250 -0.17 11.41 25.09
N MET A 251 -0.63 10.54 25.97
CA MET A 251 -1.89 9.83 25.78
C MET A 251 -2.47 9.38 27.13
N ASN A 252 -3.78 9.17 27.20
CA ASN A 252 -4.41 8.51 28.32
C ASN A 252 -4.61 7.03 28.01
N VAL A 253 -4.42 6.16 29.00
CA VAL A 253 -4.69 4.73 28.87
C VAL A 253 -5.54 4.25 30.04
N LYS A 254 -6.29 3.17 29.86
CA LYS A 254 -7.05 2.51 30.93
C LYS A 254 -6.41 1.17 31.26
N ALA A 255 -6.35 0.89 32.56
CA ALA A 255 -5.91 -0.40 33.07
C ALA A 255 -6.99 -1.02 33.97
N ASP A 256 -7.31 -2.30 33.76
CA ASP A 256 -8.29 -3.02 34.57
C ASP A 256 -7.79 -3.26 36.00
N ASN A 257 -6.48 -3.42 36.15
CA ASN A 257 -5.75 -3.60 37.40
C ASN A 257 -4.43 -2.84 37.38
N ALA A 258 -3.72 -2.80 38.51
CA ALA A 258 -2.35 -2.32 38.53
C ALA A 258 -1.49 -3.24 37.67
N THR A 259 -0.89 -2.68 36.64
CA THR A 259 -0.14 -3.43 35.62
C THR A 259 0.96 -2.56 35.01
N ARG A 260 1.64 -3.04 33.96
CA ARG A 260 2.71 -2.29 33.30
C ARG A 260 2.43 -2.17 31.80
N LEU A 261 2.52 -0.95 31.26
CA LEU A 261 2.56 -0.71 29.82
C LEU A 261 4.01 -0.65 29.35
N VAL A 262 4.32 -1.41 28.31
CA VAL A 262 5.59 -1.30 27.57
C VAL A 262 5.31 -0.55 26.26
N MET A 263 6.05 0.52 26.04
CA MET A 263 6.05 1.28 24.78
C MET A 263 7.43 1.14 24.12
N GLU A 264 7.44 0.84 22.84
CA GLU A 264 8.66 0.76 22.07
C GLU A 264 8.63 1.80 20.94
N LEU A 265 9.73 2.54 20.80
CA LEU A 265 10.02 3.24 19.56
C LEU A 265 10.68 2.25 18.63
N ARG A 266 10.08 2.06 17.48
CA ARG A 266 10.66 1.19 16.46
C ARG A 266 10.82 1.92 15.14
N SER A 267 11.70 1.40 14.29
CA SER A 267 11.86 1.80 12.90
C SER A 267 11.95 0.57 12.00
N SER A 268 11.99 0.82 10.70
CA SER A 268 12.22 -0.24 9.73
C SER A 268 13.49 0.02 8.92
N SER A 269 14.15 -1.06 8.52
CA SER A 269 15.35 -1.02 7.67
C SER A 269 15.06 -0.45 6.27
N LYS A 270 13.79 -0.48 5.85
CA LYS A 270 13.34 0.02 4.55
C LYS A 270 12.09 0.88 4.68
N SER A 271 12.03 1.92 3.85
CA SER A 271 10.98 2.94 3.91
C SER A 271 9.60 2.44 3.48
N GLU A 272 9.54 1.37 2.72
CA GLU A 272 8.32 0.72 2.24
C GLU A 272 7.73 -0.30 3.21
N ASN A 273 8.36 -0.49 4.37
CA ASN A 273 7.90 -1.48 5.35
C ASN A 273 6.87 -0.88 6.30
N TYR A 274 5.80 -1.63 6.53
CA TYR A 274 4.82 -1.40 7.61
C TYR A 274 5.05 -2.32 8.83
N THR A 275 5.98 -3.27 8.72
CA THR A 275 6.45 -4.07 9.85
C THR A 275 7.75 -3.47 10.39
N PRO A 276 7.77 -2.99 11.64
CA PRO A 276 8.98 -2.45 12.25
C PRO A 276 9.93 -3.60 12.63
N ASP A 277 11.19 -3.51 12.22
CA ASP A 277 12.19 -4.56 12.43
C ASP A 277 13.34 -4.17 13.38
N THR A 278 13.36 -2.92 13.83
CA THR A 278 14.38 -2.41 14.74
C THR A 278 13.73 -1.76 15.94
N ILE A 279 14.15 -2.17 17.14
CA ILE A 279 13.78 -1.50 18.40
C ILE A 279 14.83 -0.43 18.68
N ASP A 280 14.42 0.84 18.64
CA ASP A 280 15.31 1.99 18.81
C ASP A 280 15.35 2.45 20.27
N ALA A 281 14.22 2.37 20.99
CA ALA A 281 14.13 2.70 22.42
C ALA A 281 12.92 1.98 23.07
N VAL A 282 12.99 1.80 24.39
CA VAL A 282 11.92 1.16 25.18
C VAL A 282 11.63 2.01 26.40
N LEU A 283 10.35 2.22 26.69
CA LEU A 283 9.85 2.86 27.89
C LEU A 283 8.87 1.94 28.59
N GLU A 284 8.89 1.93 29.93
CA GLU A 284 7.97 1.16 30.75
C GLU A 284 7.24 2.11 31.72
N PHE A 285 5.92 1.91 31.86
CA PHE A 285 5.07 2.73 32.73
C PHE A 285 4.28 1.82 33.66
N ASP A 286 4.48 2.01 34.99
CA ASP A 286 3.66 1.35 36.00
C ASP A 286 2.31 2.07 36.06
N LEU A 287 1.24 1.34 35.76
CA LEU A 287 -0.14 1.84 35.73
C LEU A 287 -0.87 1.47 37.01
N LYS A 288 -1.72 2.38 37.46
CA LYS A 288 -2.75 2.09 38.47
C LYS A 288 -4.03 1.62 37.76
N LYS A 289 -4.92 1.00 38.51
CA LYS A 289 -6.26 0.72 38.03
C LYS A 289 -6.94 1.99 37.53
N ASP A 290 -7.76 1.89 36.50
CA ASP A 290 -8.51 2.95 35.82
C ASP A 290 -7.62 3.83 34.89
N GLU A 291 -7.88 5.13 34.77
CA GLU A 291 -7.21 6.02 33.84
C GLU A 291 -5.81 6.44 34.31
N ASN A 292 -4.87 6.45 33.38
CA ASN A 292 -3.49 6.87 33.58
C ASN A 292 -3.06 7.80 32.45
N GLU A 293 -2.41 8.93 32.76
CA GLU A 293 -1.75 9.78 31.78
C GLU A 293 -0.34 9.26 31.54
N ILE A 294 0.02 9.07 30.27
CA ILE A 294 1.34 8.64 29.81
C ILE A 294 2.03 9.82 29.14
N VAL A 295 3.28 10.06 29.50
CA VAL A 295 4.19 11.01 28.85
C VAL A 295 5.41 10.24 28.41
N ALA A 296 5.48 9.90 27.12
CA ALA A 296 6.56 9.13 26.55
C ALA A 296 7.58 10.05 25.84
N ASP A 297 8.70 10.31 26.47
CA ASP A 297 9.87 10.95 25.86
C ASP A 297 10.93 9.90 25.62
N PHE A 298 11.05 9.44 24.39
CA PHE A 298 12.07 8.46 24.01
C PHE A 298 13.46 9.04 23.97
N SER A 299 13.61 10.37 24.01
CA SER A 299 14.89 11.10 23.92
C SER A 299 15.75 10.64 22.74
N TYR A 300 15.12 10.34 21.61
CA TYR A 300 15.73 9.74 20.43
C TYR A 300 15.66 10.67 19.21
N SER A 301 16.61 10.53 18.30
CA SER A 301 16.65 11.30 17.04
C SER A 301 17.14 10.42 15.90
N TYR A 302 16.48 10.55 14.76
CA TYR A 302 16.92 9.90 13.52
C TYR A 302 17.81 10.83 12.70
N ALA A 303 18.86 10.27 12.10
CA ALA A 303 19.78 11.04 11.26
C ALA A 303 19.18 11.44 9.89
N THR A 304 18.15 10.73 9.46
CA THR A 304 17.46 10.95 8.18
C THR A 304 15.94 10.84 8.36
N PRO A 305 15.15 11.56 7.55
CA PRO A 305 13.70 11.43 7.58
C PRO A 305 13.24 9.98 7.40
N ARG A 306 12.25 9.56 8.17
CA ARG A 306 11.62 8.24 8.10
C ARG A 306 10.30 8.19 8.82
N TYR A 307 9.57 7.10 8.62
CA TYR A 307 8.50 6.72 9.54
C TYR A 307 9.07 6.07 10.79
N ALA A 308 8.61 6.53 11.95
CA ALA A 308 8.80 5.89 13.25
C ALA A 308 7.49 5.22 13.70
N PHE A 309 7.62 4.16 14.46
CA PHE A 309 6.51 3.37 14.98
C PHE A 309 6.45 3.54 16.50
N ILE A 310 5.41 4.18 16.99
CA ILE A 310 5.12 4.25 18.44
C ILE A 310 4.32 3.00 18.79
N CYS A 311 5.02 1.96 19.24
CA CYS A 311 4.43 0.66 19.51
C CYS A 311 3.94 0.57 20.94
N LEU A 312 2.70 0.09 21.10
CA LEU A 312 2.08 -0.25 22.38
C LEU A 312 2.02 -1.77 22.44
N MET A 313 2.80 -2.35 23.36
CA MET A 313 3.02 -3.79 23.39
C MET A 313 1.83 -4.51 24.06
N LYS A 314 1.65 -5.79 23.72
CA LYS A 314 0.55 -6.60 24.21
C LYS A 314 0.45 -6.60 25.73
N ASN A 315 -0.69 -6.19 26.24
CA ASN A 315 -1.16 -6.38 27.61
C ASN A 315 -2.68 -6.35 27.64
N PRO A 316 -3.37 -7.51 27.75
CA PRO A 316 -4.84 -7.57 27.71
C PRO A 316 -5.56 -6.82 28.82
N GLU A 317 -4.85 -6.41 29.89
CA GLU A 317 -5.43 -5.58 30.97
C GLU A 317 -5.44 -4.09 30.63
N ILE A 318 -4.93 -3.70 29.45
CA ILE A 318 -4.81 -2.30 29.03
C ILE A 318 -5.68 -2.04 27.81
N SER A 319 -6.38 -0.90 27.85
CA SER A 319 -7.07 -0.32 26.70
C SER A 319 -6.52 1.05 26.38
N VAL A 320 -6.38 1.35 25.08
CA VAL A 320 -5.86 2.62 24.57
C VAL A 320 -6.94 3.36 23.77
N PRO A 321 -6.97 4.71 23.84
CA PRO A 321 -7.97 5.48 23.14
C PRO A 321 -7.68 5.54 21.64
N MET A 322 -8.73 5.54 20.84
CA MET A 322 -8.63 5.62 19.39
C MET A 322 -9.08 6.99 18.90
N SER A 323 -8.61 7.35 17.71
CA SER A 323 -8.94 8.59 17.02
C SER A 323 -9.53 8.29 15.64
N GLY A 324 -10.73 8.81 15.39
CA GLY A 324 -11.34 8.79 14.05
C GLY A 324 -10.78 9.86 13.09
N ARG A 325 -9.86 10.73 13.56
CA ARG A 325 -9.27 11.76 12.72
C ARG A 325 -8.38 11.14 11.66
N LEU A 326 -8.68 11.42 10.40
CA LEU A 326 -7.90 10.97 9.25
C LEU A 326 -6.94 12.09 8.83
N VAL A 327 -5.67 11.74 8.68
CA VAL A 327 -4.62 12.64 8.20
C VAL A 327 -3.83 11.88 7.14
N THR A 328 -3.63 12.51 5.98
CA THR A 328 -2.83 11.94 4.89
C THR A 328 -1.44 11.55 5.41
N GLY A 329 -1.05 10.30 5.15
CA GLY A 329 0.24 9.76 5.55
C GLY A 329 0.35 9.28 7.01
N LEU A 330 -0.75 9.30 7.79
CA LEU A 330 -0.78 8.72 9.13
C LEU A 330 -1.69 7.49 9.17
N THR A 331 -1.17 6.40 9.72
CA THR A 331 -1.93 5.16 9.89
C THR A 331 -1.45 4.39 11.13
N ALA A 332 -2.33 3.56 11.69
CA ALA A 332 -1.96 2.60 12.72
C ALA A 332 -1.78 1.22 12.11
N VAL A 333 -0.81 0.47 12.62
CA VAL A 333 -0.56 -0.93 12.24
C VAL A 333 -0.75 -1.86 13.43
N TYR A 334 -1.12 -3.09 13.12
CA TYR A 334 -1.55 -4.08 14.10
C TYR A 334 -0.77 -5.37 13.88
N ASN A 335 -0.15 -5.90 14.94
CA ASN A 335 0.47 -7.23 14.94
C ASN A 335 -0.62 -8.28 15.11
N TYR A 336 -1.47 -8.39 14.10
CA TYR A 336 -2.67 -9.22 14.12
C TYR A 336 -2.35 -10.68 13.80
N ILE A 337 -2.95 -11.59 14.56
CA ILE A 337 -2.81 -13.03 14.38
C ILE A 337 -4.03 -13.57 13.64
N ASN A 338 -3.79 -14.29 12.54
CA ASN A 338 -4.83 -15.02 11.80
C ASN A 338 -4.47 -16.52 11.72
N PRO A 339 -4.94 -17.34 12.68
CA PRO A 339 -4.61 -18.75 12.73
C PRO A 339 -5.18 -19.56 11.56
N ALA A 340 -6.25 -19.05 10.89
CA ALA A 340 -6.87 -19.75 9.77
C ALA A 340 -5.96 -19.88 8.54
N VAL A 341 -4.96 -19.01 8.42
CA VAL A 341 -3.96 -19.03 7.33
C VAL A 341 -2.53 -19.13 7.86
N SER A 342 -2.36 -19.65 9.09
CA SER A 342 -1.06 -19.76 9.75
C SER A 342 -0.27 -18.46 9.82
N ASN A 343 -0.96 -17.33 10.01
CA ASN A 343 -0.33 -16.02 10.25
C ASN A 343 -0.44 -15.71 11.75
N PHE A 344 0.68 -15.75 12.46
CA PHE A 344 0.71 -15.66 13.93
C PHE A 344 1.44 -14.41 14.45
N GLY A 345 1.54 -13.36 13.65
CA GLY A 345 2.34 -12.19 13.98
C GLY A 345 3.84 -12.50 13.87
N LYS A 346 4.35 -13.41 14.70
CA LYS A 346 5.70 -13.95 14.60
C LYS A 346 5.67 -15.43 14.22
N GLN A 347 6.45 -15.81 13.20
CA GLN A 347 6.50 -17.16 12.66
C GLN A 347 7.94 -17.57 12.41
N VAL A 348 8.32 -18.77 12.87
CA VAL A 348 9.62 -19.37 12.57
C VAL A 348 9.50 -20.16 11.27
N PRO A 349 10.21 -19.79 10.21
CA PRO A 349 10.16 -20.50 8.94
C PRO A 349 10.94 -21.82 9.01
N PRO A 350 10.77 -22.71 8.00
CA PRO A 350 11.66 -23.83 7.81
C PRO A 350 13.13 -23.38 7.65
N GLU A 351 14.07 -24.26 8.01
CA GLU A 351 15.51 -24.00 7.84
C GLU A 351 15.88 -23.72 6.36
N GLY A 352 16.90 -22.88 6.15
CA GLY A 352 17.48 -22.62 4.84
C GLY A 352 16.74 -21.56 4.00
N ILE A 353 15.72 -20.89 4.54
CA ILE A 353 14.98 -19.83 3.84
C ILE A 353 15.75 -18.49 3.83
N GLY A 354 16.71 -18.30 4.73
CA GLY A 354 17.51 -17.07 4.80
C GLY A 354 16.96 -16.01 5.72
N VAL A 355 15.90 -16.29 6.47
CA VAL A 355 15.39 -15.47 7.58
C VAL A 355 15.12 -16.37 8.79
N GLU A 356 15.37 -15.86 9.97
CA GLU A 356 15.16 -16.60 11.22
C GLU A 356 13.71 -16.51 11.70
N GLU A 357 13.05 -15.37 11.45
CA GLU A 357 11.70 -15.12 11.89
C GLU A 357 10.97 -14.23 10.87
N PHE A 358 9.71 -14.56 10.60
CA PHE A 358 8.76 -13.65 9.96
C PHE A 358 7.93 -12.96 11.04
N GLU A 359 7.83 -11.66 10.97
CA GLU A 359 6.89 -10.88 11.76
C GLU A 359 6.03 -10.04 10.83
N PHE A 360 4.73 -9.96 11.11
CA PHE A 360 3.80 -9.22 10.28
C PHE A 360 2.99 -8.22 11.09
N TRP A 361 3.09 -6.95 10.69
CA TRP A 361 2.25 -5.86 11.15
C TRP A 361 1.51 -5.29 9.95
N CYS A 362 0.22 -5.06 10.08
CA CYS A 362 -0.62 -4.65 8.95
C CYS A 362 -1.58 -3.54 9.38
N PRO A 363 -1.75 -2.47 8.58
CA PRO A 363 -2.85 -1.55 8.79
C PRO A 363 -4.17 -2.24 8.45
N LYS A 364 -5.20 -1.95 9.22
CA LYS A 364 -6.56 -2.32 8.85
C LYS A 364 -7.09 -1.26 7.88
N ARG A 365 -7.87 -1.68 6.89
CA ARG A 365 -8.55 -0.74 6.00
C ARG A 365 -9.59 0.09 6.72
N ARG A 366 -9.64 1.35 6.39
CA ARG A 366 -10.75 2.24 6.75
C ARG A 366 -12.06 1.78 6.07
N PRO A 367 -13.22 2.02 6.68
CA PRO A 367 -13.45 2.78 7.90
C PRO A 367 -13.20 2.04 9.22
N GLU A 368 -12.83 0.77 9.21
CA GLU A 368 -12.66 -0.04 10.43
C GLU A 368 -11.41 0.35 11.24
N SER A 369 -10.34 0.80 10.57
CA SER A 369 -9.13 1.22 11.26
C SER A 369 -9.21 2.68 11.67
N LYS A 370 -8.59 2.97 12.82
CA LYS A 370 -8.46 4.30 13.39
C LYS A 370 -7.00 4.56 13.71
N ASN A 371 -6.62 5.81 13.82
CA ASN A 371 -5.38 6.19 14.47
C ASN A 371 -5.48 5.97 15.99
N ILE A 372 -4.34 5.90 16.66
CA ILE A 372 -4.27 5.88 18.11
C ILE A 372 -4.32 7.33 18.59
N ALA A 373 -5.23 7.64 19.55
CA ALA A 373 -5.34 8.99 20.06
C ALA A 373 -4.11 9.36 20.91
N MET A 374 -3.40 10.41 20.49
CA MET A 374 -2.22 10.92 21.18
C MET A 374 -1.88 12.32 20.71
N SER A 375 -1.15 13.07 21.54
CA SER A 375 -0.61 14.39 21.17
C SER A 375 0.90 14.34 21.01
N PHE A 376 1.44 15.31 20.26
CA PHE A 376 2.84 15.39 19.87
C PHE A 376 3.46 16.75 20.28
N ALA A 377 4.60 16.71 20.94
CA ALA A 377 5.34 17.93 21.30
C ALA A 377 6.84 17.77 20.94
N PRO A 378 7.39 18.54 19.96
CA PRO A 378 6.67 19.48 19.09
C PRO A 378 5.68 18.80 18.13
N PRO A 379 4.80 19.58 17.47
CA PRO A 379 3.90 19.07 16.44
C PRO A 379 4.64 18.37 15.29
N LEU A 380 3.99 17.43 14.61
CA LEU A 380 4.49 16.81 13.39
C LEU A 380 4.38 17.80 12.22
N ALA A 381 5.52 18.13 11.60
CA ALA A 381 5.66 19.17 10.57
C ALA A 381 6.12 18.62 9.21
N SER A 382 5.52 17.51 8.75
CA SER A 382 5.93 16.81 7.51
C SER A 382 5.03 17.09 6.29
N PHE A 383 4.17 18.10 6.35
CA PHE A 383 3.08 18.35 5.40
C PHE A 383 3.31 19.55 4.48
N ASN A 384 4.56 19.91 4.22
CA ASN A 384 4.93 21.13 3.51
C ASN A 384 4.72 21.04 1.98
N SER A 385 4.72 22.21 1.32
CA SER A 385 4.50 22.34 -0.12
C SER A 385 5.61 21.74 -0.98
N GLU A 386 6.83 21.59 -0.46
CA GLU A 386 7.94 20.98 -1.20
C GLU A 386 7.68 19.50 -1.54
N ASN A 387 6.81 18.84 -0.80
CA ASN A 387 6.38 17.47 -1.09
C ASN A 387 5.71 17.35 -2.47
N LEU A 388 5.12 18.43 -3.00
CA LEU A 388 4.42 18.41 -4.28
C LEU A 388 5.31 18.15 -5.50
N ARG A 389 6.65 18.25 -5.34
CA ARG A 389 7.63 18.07 -6.41
C ARG A 389 8.62 16.93 -6.18
N ASN A 390 8.39 16.07 -5.18
CA ASN A 390 9.33 15.00 -4.84
C ASN A 390 9.16 13.70 -5.64
N SER A 391 8.20 13.66 -6.55
CA SER A 391 7.87 12.50 -7.42
C SER A 391 7.42 11.23 -6.68
N TYR A 392 7.02 11.36 -5.42
CA TYR A 392 6.37 10.29 -4.65
C TYR A 392 4.90 10.62 -4.45
N TYR A 393 4.02 9.88 -5.09
CA TYR A 393 2.58 10.13 -5.03
C TYR A 393 1.88 9.22 -4.01
N ARG A 394 2.60 8.91 -2.94
CA ARG A 394 2.12 8.20 -1.76
C ARG A 394 3.10 8.37 -0.59
N PRO A 395 2.68 8.06 0.66
CA PRO A 395 3.60 8.03 1.80
C PRO A 395 4.77 7.06 1.55
N TYR A 396 6.00 7.60 1.70
CA TYR A 396 7.26 6.87 1.53
C TYR A 396 8.40 7.73 2.10
N ILE A 397 9.14 7.24 3.06
CA ILE A 397 10.10 8.03 3.85
C ILE A 397 9.40 9.10 4.72
N GLY A 398 8.40 9.76 4.20
CA GLY A 398 7.57 10.78 4.82
C GLY A 398 6.16 10.76 4.22
N THR A 399 5.37 11.78 4.52
CA THR A 399 3.97 11.88 4.05
C THR A 399 3.87 12.09 2.54
N ASN A 400 4.88 12.74 1.94
CA ASN A 400 4.92 13.09 0.52
C ASN A 400 3.68 13.83 0.02
N ALA A 401 3.07 14.60 0.90
CA ALA A 401 1.91 15.42 0.60
C ALA A 401 2.05 16.80 1.23
N TRP A 402 1.52 17.80 0.54
CA TRP A 402 1.09 18.99 1.21
C TRP A 402 -0.29 18.75 1.82
N VAL A 403 -0.50 19.20 3.04
CA VAL A 403 -1.78 19.15 3.74
C VAL A 403 -2.03 20.52 4.38
N ALA A 404 -3.22 21.09 4.17
CA ALA A 404 -3.61 22.35 4.78
C ALA A 404 -3.94 22.19 6.26
N ALA A 405 -3.88 23.28 7.02
CA ALA A 405 -4.33 23.30 8.42
C ALA A 405 -5.85 23.03 8.52
N PHE A 406 -6.29 22.46 9.66
CA PHE A 406 -7.70 22.11 9.88
C PHE A 406 -8.64 23.32 9.89
N ASP A 407 -8.15 24.49 10.27
CA ASP A 407 -8.89 25.77 10.33
C ASP A 407 -8.77 26.62 9.08
N ASP A 408 -8.09 26.14 8.03
CA ASP A 408 -7.99 26.85 6.75
C ASP A 408 -9.33 26.83 6.02
N ALA A 409 -10.02 27.94 6.02
CA ALA A 409 -11.32 28.08 5.38
C ALA A 409 -11.27 28.19 3.84
N ARG A 410 -10.08 28.41 3.27
CA ARG A 410 -9.89 28.60 1.81
C ARG A 410 -8.57 27.98 1.35
N PRO A 411 -8.41 26.67 1.46
CA PRO A 411 -7.17 26.02 1.10
C PRO A 411 -6.82 26.21 -0.37
N GLU A 412 -5.60 26.63 -0.63
CA GLU A 412 -5.10 26.95 -1.96
C GLU A 412 -3.63 26.57 -2.13
N VAL A 413 -3.30 26.05 -3.31
CA VAL A 413 -1.92 25.91 -3.78
C VAL A 413 -1.72 26.74 -5.02
N CYS A 414 -0.65 27.54 -5.05
CA CYS A 414 -0.27 28.36 -6.20
C CYS A 414 1.10 27.92 -6.72
N PHE A 415 1.19 27.71 -8.02
CA PHE A 415 2.42 27.50 -8.79
C PHE A 415 2.67 28.76 -9.63
N LYS A 416 3.75 29.50 -9.35
CA LYS A 416 4.11 30.73 -10.02
C LYS A 416 5.47 30.63 -10.71
N TRP A 417 5.54 31.09 -11.94
CA TRP A 417 6.76 31.07 -12.75
C TRP A 417 7.33 32.49 -12.97
N ASN A 418 8.65 32.54 -13.12
CA ASN A 418 9.30 33.74 -13.59
C ASN A 418 9.06 33.91 -15.12
N GLY A 419 7.94 34.53 -15.47
CA GLY A 419 7.47 34.72 -16.84
C GLY A 419 6.40 33.69 -17.25
N ARG A 420 5.71 34.03 -18.35
CA ARG A 420 4.58 33.27 -18.85
C ARG A 420 5.00 31.93 -19.42
N LYS A 421 4.25 30.90 -19.10
CA LYS A 421 4.39 29.53 -19.63
C LYS A 421 3.16 29.18 -20.46
N GLN A 422 3.35 28.31 -21.46
CA GLN A 422 2.26 27.73 -22.23
C GLN A 422 1.90 26.37 -21.61
N ILE A 423 0.69 26.28 -21.08
CA ILE A 423 0.21 25.11 -20.33
C ILE A 423 -0.88 24.43 -21.14
N LYS A 424 -0.73 23.12 -21.37
CA LYS A 424 -1.68 22.27 -22.07
C LYS A 424 -2.32 21.22 -21.16
N THR A 425 -1.54 20.68 -20.22
CA THR A 425 -1.96 19.58 -19.34
C THR A 425 -1.63 19.93 -17.89
N ILE A 426 -2.55 19.65 -16.98
CA ILE A 426 -2.33 19.72 -15.54
C ILE A 426 -2.72 18.36 -14.97
N ILE A 427 -1.84 17.72 -14.20
CA ILE A 427 -2.13 16.46 -13.52
C ILE A 427 -2.04 16.70 -12.03
N LEU A 428 -3.10 16.31 -11.30
CA LEU A 428 -3.16 16.39 -9.85
C LEU A 428 -3.25 14.99 -9.25
N TYR A 429 -2.48 14.74 -8.19
CA TYR A 429 -2.42 13.46 -7.50
C TYR A 429 -3.01 13.62 -6.11
N PHE A 430 -4.20 13.05 -5.89
CA PHE A 430 -4.94 13.13 -4.64
C PHE A 430 -4.70 11.89 -3.77
N ASP A 431 -4.90 12.05 -2.47
CA ASP A 431 -4.94 10.92 -1.55
C ASP A 431 -6.28 10.18 -1.68
N THR A 432 -6.22 8.91 -2.05
CA THR A 432 -7.35 7.98 -2.04
C THR A 432 -7.07 6.81 -1.11
N ASP A 433 -6.64 7.10 0.10
CA ASP A 433 -6.25 6.13 1.13
C ASP A 433 -4.93 5.41 0.78
N THR A 434 -3.99 6.16 0.18
CA THR A 434 -2.67 5.66 -0.24
C THR A 434 -1.72 5.39 0.92
N ASP A 435 -2.10 5.74 2.14
CA ASP A 435 -1.43 5.38 3.38
C ASP A 435 -1.74 3.93 3.85
N GLN A 436 -2.65 3.22 3.17
CA GLN A 436 -2.86 1.79 3.38
C GLN A 436 -1.64 0.98 2.94
N ALA A 437 -1.36 -0.09 3.68
CA ALA A 437 -0.29 -1.00 3.31
C ALA A 437 -0.51 -1.62 1.94
N MET A 438 0.56 -1.69 1.16
CA MET A 438 0.55 -2.38 -0.14
C MET A 438 0.73 -3.89 -0.01
N GLU A 439 1.14 -4.39 1.16
CA GLU A 439 1.45 -5.80 1.41
C GLU A 439 0.21 -6.68 1.32
N THR A 440 -0.92 -6.18 1.79
CA THR A 440 -2.15 -6.95 1.79
C THR A 440 -3.38 -6.06 1.70
N VAL A 441 -4.46 -6.63 1.17
CA VAL A 441 -5.77 -6.01 1.10
C VAL A 441 -6.65 -6.63 2.17
N GLN A 442 -6.92 -5.88 3.24
CA GLN A 442 -7.85 -6.31 4.27
C GLN A 442 -9.31 -6.13 3.82
N MET A 443 -10.23 -6.70 4.56
CA MET A 443 -11.67 -6.51 4.34
C MET A 443 -12.07 -5.05 4.66
N GLY A 444 -13.14 -4.60 4.04
CA GLY A 444 -13.65 -3.25 4.18
C GLY A 444 -13.00 -2.26 3.21
N HIS A 445 -13.82 -1.55 2.51
CA HIS A 445 -13.43 -0.46 1.60
C HIS A 445 -14.61 0.52 1.52
N PHE A 446 -14.32 1.78 1.24
CA PHE A 446 -15.38 2.77 1.01
C PHE A 446 -16.10 2.44 -0.30
N ASP A 447 -17.43 2.39 -0.26
CA ASP A 447 -18.24 2.07 -1.44
C ASP A 447 -18.31 3.23 -2.45
N ALA A 448 -18.03 4.45 -1.97
CA ALA A 448 -18.06 5.66 -2.78
C ALA A 448 -16.71 6.37 -2.75
N CYS A 449 -16.69 7.65 -2.45
CA CYS A 449 -15.46 8.42 -2.37
C CYS A 449 -14.72 8.16 -1.06
N VAL A 450 -13.41 7.92 -1.15
CA VAL A 450 -12.53 7.83 0.01
C VAL A 450 -12.49 9.18 0.73
N PRO A 451 -12.64 9.23 2.07
CA PRO A 451 -12.74 10.48 2.82
C PRO A 451 -11.59 11.45 2.62
N THR A 452 -10.37 10.95 2.43
CA THR A 452 -9.17 11.76 2.21
C THR A 452 -9.11 12.40 0.82
N CYS A 453 -9.93 11.95 -0.14
CA CYS A 453 -9.99 12.49 -1.48
C CYS A 453 -10.79 13.80 -1.53
N TYR A 454 -10.30 14.79 -2.27
CA TYR A 454 -11.01 16.05 -2.44
C TYR A 454 -12.03 15.96 -3.58
N ARG A 455 -13.32 16.11 -3.21
CA ARG A 455 -14.44 15.92 -4.13
C ARG A 455 -14.63 17.08 -5.10
N GLU A 456 -14.35 18.32 -4.64
CA GLU A 456 -14.58 19.52 -5.43
C GLU A 456 -13.41 20.49 -5.32
N TYR A 457 -12.88 20.88 -6.47
CA TYR A 457 -11.78 21.84 -6.57
C TYR A 457 -11.87 22.63 -7.87
N ILE A 458 -11.21 23.80 -7.89
CA ILE A 458 -11.19 24.72 -9.03
C ILE A 458 -9.73 25.01 -9.40
N VAL A 459 -9.43 25.00 -10.69
CA VAL A 459 -8.12 25.42 -11.23
C VAL A 459 -8.29 26.74 -11.97
N ARG A 460 -7.46 27.74 -11.64
CA ARG A 460 -7.47 29.08 -12.23
C ARG A 460 -6.10 29.49 -12.74
N ASP A 461 -6.10 30.38 -13.73
CA ASP A 461 -4.88 31.06 -14.21
C ASP A 461 -4.56 32.33 -13.38
N SER A 462 -3.46 33.01 -13.73
CA SER A 462 -2.98 34.22 -13.02
C SER A 462 -3.90 35.42 -13.08
N VAL A 463 -4.87 35.45 -13.99
CA VAL A 463 -5.88 36.53 -14.07
C VAL A 463 -7.21 36.13 -13.44
N GLY A 464 -7.26 34.94 -12.78
CA GLY A 464 -8.45 34.44 -12.10
C GLY A 464 -9.47 33.77 -13.02
N LYS A 465 -9.12 33.54 -14.31
CA LYS A 465 -9.96 32.77 -15.21
C LYS A 465 -10.01 31.32 -14.78
N GLU A 466 -11.21 30.80 -14.61
CA GLU A 466 -11.45 29.39 -14.32
C GLU A 466 -11.08 28.53 -15.55
N LEU A 467 -10.12 27.63 -15.36
CA LEU A 467 -9.69 26.65 -16.36
C LEU A 467 -10.48 25.37 -16.21
N TYR A 468 -10.68 24.93 -14.96
CA TYR A 468 -11.48 23.76 -14.60
C TYR A 468 -12.22 23.97 -13.29
N HIS A 469 -13.43 23.43 -13.24
CA HIS A 469 -14.19 23.24 -12.00
C HIS A 469 -14.62 21.78 -11.94
N ILE A 470 -13.99 21.00 -11.08
CA ILE A 470 -14.26 19.59 -10.92
C ILE A 470 -15.17 19.39 -9.73
N THR A 471 -16.28 18.70 -9.96
CA THR A 471 -17.23 18.30 -8.93
C THR A 471 -17.38 16.77 -8.95
N GLY A 472 -17.37 16.13 -7.78
CA GLY A 472 -17.53 14.67 -7.69
C GLY A 472 -16.26 13.87 -8.00
N ASN A 473 -15.07 14.46 -7.82
CA ASN A 473 -13.83 13.70 -7.92
C ASN A 473 -13.79 12.56 -6.89
N HIS A 474 -13.30 11.41 -7.31
CA HIS A 474 -13.11 10.20 -6.50
C HIS A 474 -11.85 9.42 -6.93
N GLN A 475 -10.99 10.03 -7.74
CA GLN A 475 -9.82 9.40 -8.34
C GLN A 475 -8.53 10.00 -7.78
N THR A 476 -7.52 9.17 -7.64
CA THR A 476 -6.17 9.58 -7.26
C THR A 476 -5.56 10.49 -8.33
N LEU A 477 -5.65 10.07 -9.59
CA LEU A 477 -5.05 10.76 -10.73
C LEU A 477 -6.11 11.55 -11.49
N ASN A 478 -5.95 12.87 -11.55
CA ASN A 478 -6.81 13.74 -12.37
C ASN A 478 -5.98 14.37 -13.47
N VAL A 479 -6.24 14.00 -14.71
CA VAL A 479 -5.60 14.56 -15.91
C VAL A 479 -6.52 15.60 -16.52
N LEU A 480 -6.12 16.86 -16.46
CA LEU A 480 -6.88 18.01 -16.98
C LEU A 480 -6.20 18.49 -18.26
N GLU A 481 -6.75 18.12 -19.42
CA GLU A 481 -6.26 18.56 -20.73
C GLU A 481 -7.07 19.75 -21.25
N LEU A 482 -6.42 20.89 -21.38
CA LEU A 482 -7.04 22.09 -21.96
C LEU A 482 -7.28 21.92 -23.45
N ASP A 483 -8.45 22.30 -23.96
CA ASP A 483 -8.77 22.26 -25.40
C ASP A 483 -7.72 23.04 -26.20
N GLN A 484 -7.38 24.24 -25.71
CA GLN A 484 -6.31 25.08 -26.26
C GLN A 484 -5.32 25.43 -25.15
N PRO A 485 -4.01 25.44 -25.43
CA PRO A 485 -3.01 25.83 -24.44
C PRO A 485 -3.28 27.25 -23.91
N VAL A 486 -3.10 27.42 -22.61
CA VAL A 486 -3.23 28.73 -21.94
C VAL A 486 -1.84 29.28 -21.63
N THR A 487 -1.62 30.56 -21.92
CA THR A 487 -0.37 31.24 -21.60
C THR A 487 -0.56 32.08 -20.34
N THR A 488 0.06 31.59 -19.23
CA THR A 488 -0.07 32.20 -17.90
C THR A 488 1.26 32.16 -17.15
N ASP A 489 1.41 32.96 -16.10
CA ASP A 489 2.56 32.94 -15.18
C ASP A 489 2.23 32.34 -13.82
N ALA A 490 0.96 31.92 -13.60
CA ALA A 490 0.60 31.16 -12.41
C ALA A 490 -0.61 30.26 -12.64
N ILE A 491 -0.66 29.17 -11.88
CA ILE A 491 -1.81 28.28 -11.73
C ILE A 491 -2.18 28.20 -10.24
N TYR A 492 -3.46 28.34 -9.94
CA TYR A 492 -4.04 28.22 -8.62
C TYR A 492 -4.94 26.99 -8.57
N VAL A 493 -4.79 26.17 -7.54
CA VAL A 493 -5.70 25.06 -7.22
C VAL A 493 -6.40 25.40 -5.90
N ASN A 494 -7.70 25.68 -6.00
CA ASN A 494 -8.56 26.02 -4.87
C ASN A 494 -9.39 24.81 -4.46
N PHE A 495 -9.27 24.38 -3.22
CA PHE A 495 -10.01 23.23 -2.68
C PHE A 495 -11.34 23.72 -2.08
N VAL A 496 -12.45 23.12 -2.51
CA VAL A 496 -13.80 23.59 -2.14
C VAL A 496 -14.47 22.65 -1.16
N ARG A 497 -14.47 21.34 -1.45
CA ARG A 497 -15.16 20.35 -0.63
C ARG A 497 -14.47 19.00 -0.63
N PRO A 498 -14.15 18.44 0.55
CA PRO A 498 -13.64 17.07 0.68
C PRO A 498 -14.76 16.04 0.51
N CYS A 499 -14.40 14.74 0.44
CA CYS A 499 -15.33 13.63 0.53
C CYS A 499 -15.73 13.32 1.98
N GLY A 500 -14.85 13.58 2.94
CA GLY A 500 -15.06 13.38 4.37
C GLY A 500 -14.62 14.59 5.19
N ASP A 501 -14.54 14.44 6.50
CA ASP A 501 -14.02 15.45 7.43
C ASP A 501 -12.50 15.32 7.52
N VAL A 502 -11.83 15.89 6.53
CA VAL A 502 -10.36 15.84 6.39
C VAL A 502 -9.83 17.18 5.87
N CYS A 503 -8.58 17.47 6.17
CA CYS A 503 -7.85 18.56 5.53
C CYS A 503 -7.56 18.22 4.06
N PRO A 504 -7.55 19.22 3.16
CA PRO A 504 -7.06 18.99 1.82
C PRO A 504 -5.62 18.52 1.84
N GLY A 505 -5.38 17.43 1.12
CA GLY A 505 -4.05 16.89 0.87
C GLY A 505 -3.83 16.71 -0.62
N LEU A 506 -2.65 17.09 -1.09
CA LEU A 506 -2.22 16.89 -2.47
C LEU A 506 -0.83 16.27 -2.48
N MET A 507 -0.68 15.15 -3.16
CA MET A 507 0.57 14.39 -3.19
C MET A 507 1.51 14.81 -4.30
N GLY A 508 1.02 15.47 -5.32
CA GLY A 508 1.88 15.95 -6.39
C GLY A 508 1.11 16.68 -7.47
N VAL A 509 1.88 17.40 -8.29
CA VAL A 509 1.38 18.13 -9.44
C VAL A 509 2.34 18.01 -10.60
N TYR A 510 1.78 17.81 -11.78
CA TYR A 510 2.48 17.95 -13.04
C TYR A 510 1.78 19.03 -13.87
N VAL A 511 2.56 19.94 -14.44
CA VAL A 511 2.07 21.02 -15.29
C VAL A 511 2.84 21.04 -16.60
#